data_6a52ba6410071712f9aa1455d83c7730
#
_entry.id   6a52ba6410071712f9aa1455d83c7730
#
_cell.length_a   1.000
_cell.length_b   1.000
_cell.length_c   1.000
_cell.angle_alpha   90.00
_cell.angle_beta   90.00
_cell.angle_gamma   90.00
#
_symmetry.space_group_name_H-M   'P 1'
#
loop_
_entity.id
_entity.type
_entity.pdbx_description
1 polymer ?
#
loop_
_entity_poly.entity_id
_entity_poly.type
_entity_poly.pdbx_seq_one_letter_code
_entity_poly.pdbx_strand_id
1 'polypeptide(L)'
;RIEMAATEKTFWDKRYGRNFLKITALLTMLIDHIGCVFLMERGDIIYKAFRAVGRISFPIICFLLVEGFIHTRSRKKYMINLLIFAVISEIPYDLAFGHKLIDVGEQNVMWTLLLGVIMMYFVEKWEYSFVVKMALVFLAGFVAVVLKTDYSIWGILLIAIFYMQRNDRRNALLYTCFLMFVQGRMQSFGVLAIPFIMAYDDTKNDV
;
A
#
# COMPACT_ATOMS: atom_id res chain seq x y z
N ARG A 1 -21.72 45.27 10.22
CA ARG A 1 -21.78 43.83 9.93
C ARG A 1 -20.61 43.51 8.99
N ILE A 2 -19.55 42.95 9.55
CA ILE A 2 -18.43 42.43 8.77
C ILE A 2 -18.87 41.06 8.34
N GLU A 3 -19.19 40.88 7.06
CA GLU A 3 -19.31 39.56 6.43
C GLU A 3 -17.94 38.88 6.53
N MET A 4 -17.84 37.87 7.38
CA MET A 4 -16.71 36.94 7.35
C MET A 4 -16.77 36.23 6.01
N ALA A 5 -15.89 36.63 5.08
CA ALA A 5 -15.67 35.93 3.86
C ALA A 5 -15.37 34.47 4.19
N ALA A 6 -16.18 33.57 3.68
CA ALA A 6 -15.94 32.15 3.78
C ALA A 6 -14.56 31.86 3.14
N THR A 7 -13.55 31.63 3.96
CA THR A 7 -12.23 31.22 3.49
C THR A 7 -12.41 29.95 2.65
N GLU A 8 -12.12 30.03 1.35
CA GLU A 8 -12.10 28.85 0.48
C GLU A 8 -11.17 27.80 1.13
N LYS A 9 -11.74 26.65 1.49
CA LYS A 9 -10.97 25.55 2.05
C LYS A 9 -9.93 25.13 1.01
N THR A 10 -8.66 25.22 1.37
CA THR A 10 -7.56 24.72 0.53
C THR A 10 -7.68 23.20 0.34
N PHE A 11 -6.99 22.65 -0.65
CA PHE A 11 -6.94 21.18 -0.82
C PHE A 11 -6.59 20.44 0.50
N TRP A 12 -5.73 21.04 1.32
CA TRP A 12 -5.25 20.49 2.58
C TRP A 12 -6.30 20.50 3.71
N ASP A 13 -7.31 21.36 3.61
CA ASP A 13 -8.42 21.42 4.56
C ASP A 13 -9.56 20.47 4.19
N LYS A 14 -9.52 19.92 2.96
CA LYS A 14 -10.49 18.93 2.50
C LYS A 14 -10.16 17.58 3.12
N ARG A 15 -11.16 16.96 3.71
CA ARG A 15 -11.08 15.60 4.25
C ARG A 15 -11.81 14.66 3.30
N TYR A 16 -11.19 13.54 2.99
CA TYR A 16 -11.69 12.54 2.05
C TYR A 16 -11.94 11.22 2.75
N GLY A 17 -13.00 10.52 2.34
CA GLY A 17 -13.34 9.20 2.86
C GLY A 17 -12.52 8.08 2.23
N ARG A 18 -12.84 6.85 2.63
CA ARG A 18 -12.16 5.63 2.21
C ARG A 18 -12.25 5.37 0.71
N ASN A 19 -13.41 5.67 0.09
CA ASN A 19 -13.61 5.40 -1.34
C ASN A 19 -12.74 6.29 -2.22
N PHE A 20 -12.53 7.55 -1.82
CA PHE A 20 -11.63 8.45 -2.54
C PHE A 20 -10.20 7.88 -2.57
N LEU A 21 -9.67 7.40 -1.43
CA LEU A 21 -8.35 6.80 -1.39
C LEU A 21 -8.28 5.52 -2.24
N LYS A 22 -9.30 4.67 -2.18
CA LYS A 22 -9.37 3.47 -3.03
C LYS A 22 -9.32 3.80 -4.51
N ILE A 23 -10.14 4.77 -4.95
CA ILE A 23 -10.19 5.18 -6.36
C ILE A 23 -8.83 5.77 -6.77
N THR A 24 -8.24 6.63 -5.94
CA THR A 24 -6.91 7.20 -6.20
C THR A 24 -5.85 6.10 -6.34
N ALA A 25 -5.82 5.13 -5.43
CA ALA A 25 -4.90 4.00 -5.50
C ALA A 25 -5.11 3.15 -6.76
N LEU A 26 -6.35 2.85 -7.11
CA LEU A 26 -6.67 2.05 -8.30
C LEU A 26 -6.29 2.77 -9.60
N LEU A 27 -6.57 4.08 -9.71
CA LEU A 27 -6.22 4.86 -10.89
C LEU A 27 -4.70 4.99 -11.05
N THR A 28 -3.97 5.29 -9.97
CA THR A 28 -2.52 5.39 -10.03
C THR A 28 -1.87 4.03 -10.32
N MET A 29 -2.42 2.93 -9.80
CA MET A 29 -1.97 1.58 -10.12
C MET A 29 -2.24 1.22 -11.59
N LEU A 30 -3.41 1.59 -12.13
CA LEU A 30 -3.72 1.37 -13.55
C LEU A 30 -2.73 2.11 -14.46
N ILE A 31 -2.40 3.37 -14.13
CA ILE A 31 -1.39 4.15 -14.86
C ILE A 31 -0.02 3.44 -14.83
N ASP A 32 0.40 2.92 -13.67
CA ASP A 32 1.64 2.15 -13.53
C ASP A 32 1.66 0.93 -14.47
N HIS A 33 0.58 0.14 -14.46
CA HIS A 33 0.48 -1.08 -15.28
C HIS A 33 0.46 -0.76 -16.77
N ILE A 34 -0.26 0.29 -17.20
CA ILE A 34 -0.19 0.78 -18.58
C ILE A 34 1.25 1.16 -18.94
N GLY A 35 1.95 1.85 -18.06
CA GLY A 35 3.36 2.18 -18.23
C GLY A 35 4.24 0.95 -18.41
N CYS A 36 4.06 -0.06 -17.54
CA CYS A 36 4.82 -1.30 -17.60
C CYS A 36 4.54 -2.11 -18.88
N VAL A 37 3.27 -2.29 -19.24
CA VAL A 37 2.90 -3.19 -20.35
C VAL A 37 3.17 -2.56 -21.71
N PHE A 38 2.90 -1.26 -21.87
CA PHE A 38 2.90 -0.63 -23.19
C PHE A 38 4.09 0.33 -23.45
N LEU A 39 4.76 0.80 -22.39
CA LEU A 39 5.78 1.85 -22.53
C LEU A 39 7.17 1.39 -22.06
N MET A 40 7.30 0.18 -21.53
CA MET A 40 8.58 -0.31 -20.96
C MET A 40 9.72 -0.30 -21.99
N GLU A 41 9.46 -0.72 -23.23
CA GLU A 41 10.46 -0.73 -24.30
C GLU A 41 10.96 0.66 -24.71
N ARG A 42 10.12 1.69 -24.50
CA ARG A 42 10.50 3.08 -24.87
C ARG A 42 11.59 3.62 -23.92
N GLY A 43 11.55 3.25 -22.63
CA GLY A 43 12.52 3.69 -21.61
C GLY A 43 12.64 5.20 -21.42
N ASP A 44 11.75 5.98 -22.05
CA ASP A 44 11.74 7.43 -22.13
C ASP A 44 11.18 8.12 -20.87
N ILE A 45 11.09 9.45 -20.91
CA ILE A 45 10.55 10.26 -19.84
C ILE A 45 9.07 9.94 -19.55
N ILE A 46 8.32 9.54 -20.59
CA ILE A 46 6.89 9.19 -20.46
C ILE A 46 6.74 7.92 -19.62
N TYR A 47 7.50 6.87 -19.94
CA TYR A 47 7.54 5.65 -19.12
C TYR A 47 7.87 5.97 -17.66
N LYS A 48 8.91 6.76 -17.41
CA LYS A 48 9.32 7.15 -16.05
C LYS A 48 8.22 7.94 -15.33
N ALA A 49 7.49 8.81 -16.04
CA ALA A 49 6.37 9.56 -15.47
C ALA A 49 5.21 8.63 -15.06
N PHE A 50 4.85 7.64 -15.89
CA PHE A 50 3.83 6.64 -15.54
C PHE A 50 4.23 5.83 -14.31
N ARG A 51 5.50 5.39 -14.25
CA ARG A 51 6.06 4.67 -13.10
C ARG A 51 6.06 5.52 -11.82
N ALA A 52 6.40 6.81 -11.92
CA ALA A 52 6.41 7.72 -10.78
C ALA A 52 5.00 7.93 -10.21
N VAL A 53 4.00 8.14 -11.07
CA VAL A 53 2.59 8.24 -10.65
C VAL A 53 2.13 6.92 -10.00
N GLY A 54 2.52 5.79 -10.57
CA GLY A 54 2.18 4.47 -10.05
C GLY A 54 2.68 4.22 -8.62
N ARG A 55 3.83 4.80 -8.24
CA ARG A 55 4.38 4.64 -6.87
C ARG A 55 3.48 5.21 -5.77
N ILE A 56 2.53 6.09 -6.10
CA ILE A 56 1.54 6.63 -5.16
C ILE A 56 0.59 5.53 -4.67
N SER A 57 0.26 4.58 -5.51
CA SER A 57 -0.72 3.52 -5.24
C SER A 57 -0.36 2.70 -4.00
N PHE A 58 0.85 2.17 -3.93
CA PHE A 58 1.21 1.16 -2.94
C PHE A 58 1.16 1.65 -1.49
N PRO A 59 1.69 2.83 -1.12
CA PRO A 59 1.53 3.35 0.24
C PRO A 59 0.07 3.57 0.64
N ILE A 60 -0.79 4.01 -0.30
CA ILE A 60 -2.23 4.16 -0.04
C ILE A 60 -2.87 2.79 0.22
N ILE A 61 -2.54 1.78 -0.59
CA ILE A 61 -3.06 0.41 -0.41
C ILE A 61 -2.62 -0.17 0.93
N CYS A 62 -1.35 -0.01 1.31
CA CYS A 62 -0.85 -0.48 2.61
C CYS A 62 -1.56 0.22 3.78
N PHE A 63 -1.78 1.53 3.69
CA PHE A 63 -2.55 2.28 4.68
C PHE A 63 -3.99 1.76 4.77
N LEU A 64 -4.69 1.63 3.64
CA LEU A 64 -6.06 1.12 3.59
C LEU A 64 -6.17 -0.35 4.05
N LEU A 65 -5.13 -1.17 3.82
CA LEU A 65 -5.06 -2.54 4.31
C LEU A 65 -5.05 -2.58 5.84
N VAL A 66 -4.25 -1.72 6.46
CA VAL A 66 -4.17 -1.61 7.93
C VAL A 66 -5.49 -1.09 8.49
N GLU A 67 -6.08 -0.05 7.91
CA GLU A 67 -7.40 0.45 8.28
C GLU A 67 -8.48 -0.65 8.17
N GLY A 68 -8.47 -1.39 7.06
CA GLY A 68 -9.36 -2.52 6.84
C GLY A 68 -9.17 -3.62 7.88
N PHE A 69 -7.93 -3.93 8.26
CA PHE A 69 -7.60 -4.92 9.27
C PHE A 69 -8.11 -4.49 10.66
N ILE A 70 -7.92 -3.24 11.05
CA ILE A 70 -8.36 -2.71 12.34
C ILE A 70 -9.88 -2.74 12.47
N HIS A 71 -10.60 -2.35 11.41
CA HIS A 71 -12.06 -2.20 11.44
C HIS A 71 -12.83 -3.48 11.03
N THR A 72 -12.15 -4.56 10.59
CA THR A 72 -12.87 -5.78 10.19
C THR A 72 -13.44 -6.53 11.37
N ARG A 73 -14.66 -7.05 11.21
CA ARG A 73 -15.31 -7.92 12.21
C ARG A 73 -14.66 -9.31 12.28
N SER A 74 -14.01 -9.78 11.20
CA SER A 74 -13.43 -11.11 11.11
C SER A 74 -12.08 -11.07 10.40
N ARG A 75 -11.00 -11.16 11.18
CA ARG A 75 -9.62 -11.25 10.66
C ARG A 75 -9.45 -12.44 9.71
N LYS A 76 -10.04 -13.59 10.09
CA LYS A 76 -9.98 -14.82 9.28
C LYS A 76 -10.63 -14.63 7.91
N LYS A 77 -11.83 -14.04 7.85
CA LYS A 77 -12.52 -13.77 6.58
C LYS A 77 -11.72 -12.79 5.73
N TYR A 78 -11.10 -11.78 6.35
CA TYR A 78 -10.27 -10.81 5.66
C TYR A 78 -9.06 -11.48 5.00
N MET A 79 -8.33 -12.36 5.72
CA MET A 79 -7.22 -13.14 5.16
C MET A 79 -7.67 -14.07 4.02
N ILE A 80 -8.80 -14.77 4.19
CA ILE A 80 -9.33 -15.65 3.14
C ILE A 80 -9.67 -14.86 1.87
N ASN A 81 -10.30 -13.71 1.98
CA ASN A 81 -10.59 -12.88 0.82
C ASN A 81 -9.31 -12.43 0.11
N LEU A 82 -8.28 -12.00 0.85
CA LEU A 82 -6.99 -11.65 0.27
C LEU A 82 -6.32 -12.83 -0.42
N LEU A 83 -6.38 -14.04 0.17
CA LEU A 83 -5.85 -15.25 -0.44
C LEU A 83 -6.58 -15.58 -1.76
N ILE A 84 -7.91 -15.51 -1.78
CA ILE A 84 -8.69 -15.73 -2.99
C ILE A 84 -8.28 -14.72 -4.08
N PHE A 85 -8.17 -13.43 -3.72
CA PHE A 85 -7.73 -12.41 -4.66
C PHE A 85 -6.30 -12.62 -5.12
N ALA A 86 -5.37 -13.05 -4.24
CA ALA A 86 -4.00 -13.36 -4.62
C ALA A 86 -3.96 -14.44 -5.71
N VAL A 87 -4.69 -15.54 -5.50
CA VAL A 87 -4.74 -16.66 -6.46
C VAL A 87 -5.40 -16.24 -7.79
N ILE A 88 -6.53 -15.51 -7.73
CA ILE A 88 -7.23 -15.07 -8.96
C ILE A 88 -6.39 -14.06 -9.75
N SER A 89 -5.68 -13.16 -9.04
CA SER A 89 -4.88 -12.11 -9.66
C SER A 89 -3.56 -12.63 -10.25
N GLU A 90 -3.14 -13.86 -9.93
CA GLU A 90 -1.89 -14.42 -10.47
C GLU A 90 -1.95 -14.60 -11.97
N ILE A 91 -3.04 -15.17 -12.50
CA ILE A 91 -3.18 -15.41 -13.93
C ILE A 91 -3.06 -14.12 -14.78
N PRO A 92 -3.85 -13.05 -14.52
CA PRO A 92 -3.68 -11.82 -15.27
C PRO A 92 -2.33 -11.13 -15.03
N TYR A 93 -1.73 -11.28 -13.84
CA TYR A 93 -0.41 -10.74 -13.54
C TYR A 93 0.67 -11.46 -14.37
N ASP A 94 0.69 -12.77 -14.37
CA ASP A 94 1.64 -13.60 -15.13
C ASP A 94 1.53 -13.36 -16.64
N LEU A 95 0.30 -13.24 -17.16
CA LEU A 95 0.08 -12.89 -18.56
C LEU A 95 0.60 -11.50 -18.93
N ALA A 96 0.43 -10.52 -18.04
CA ALA A 96 0.84 -9.13 -18.29
C ALA A 96 2.35 -8.91 -18.20
N PHE A 97 3.02 -9.61 -17.28
CA PHE A 97 4.44 -9.35 -16.95
C PHE A 97 5.36 -10.53 -17.29
N GLY A 98 4.91 -11.76 -17.11
CA GLY A 98 5.68 -12.98 -17.40
C GLY A 98 5.49 -13.55 -18.79
N HIS A 99 4.46 -13.09 -19.54
CA HIS A 99 4.07 -13.63 -20.84
C HIS A 99 3.78 -15.14 -20.82
N LYS A 100 3.39 -15.67 -19.66
CA LYS A 100 3.05 -17.07 -19.43
C LYS A 100 1.75 -17.14 -18.63
N LEU A 101 1.05 -18.29 -18.72
CA LEU A 101 -0.16 -18.54 -17.91
C LEU A 101 0.13 -18.70 -16.42
N ILE A 102 1.30 -19.25 -16.09
CA ILE A 102 1.78 -19.45 -14.74
C ILE A 102 3.29 -19.16 -14.74
N ASP A 103 3.72 -18.19 -13.98
CA ASP A 103 5.12 -17.88 -13.74
C ASP A 103 5.40 -17.85 -12.22
N VAL A 104 6.21 -18.76 -11.75
CA VAL A 104 6.64 -18.82 -10.34
C VAL A 104 7.81 -17.87 -10.03
N GLY A 105 8.23 -17.08 -11.02
CA GLY A 105 9.39 -16.19 -10.91
C GLY A 105 9.15 -15.01 -9.98
N GLU A 106 7.99 -14.37 -10.10
CA GLU A 106 7.56 -13.23 -9.27
C GLU A 106 6.06 -13.36 -8.98
N GLN A 107 5.66 -13.12 -7.74
CA GLN A 107 4.27 -13.23 -7.32
C GLN A 107 3.64 -11.83 -7.23
N ASN A 108 2.35 -11.71 -7.53
CA ASN A 108 1.63 -10.45 -7.48
C ASN A 108 1.60 -9.82 -6.08
N VAL A 109 1.29 -8.52 -6.02
CA VAL A 109 1.29 -7.71 -4.79
C VAL A 109 0.33 -8.23 -3.71
N MET A 110 -0.73 -8.96 -4.08
CA MET A 110 -1.73 -9.45 -3.12
C MET A 110 -1.12 -10.45 -2.13
N TRP A 111 -0.07 -11.19 -2.52
CA TRP A 111 0.69 -12.06 -1.62
C TRP A 111 1.44 -11.25 -0.55
N THR A 112 2.05 -10.12 -0.92
CA THR A 112 2.67 -9.22 0.05
C THR A 112 1.63 -8.69 1.05
N LEU A 113 0.45 -8.28 0.56
CA LEU A 113 -0.64 -7.79 1.41
C LEU A 113 -1.17 -8.88 2.34
N LEU A 114 -1.32 -10.12 1.86
CA LEU A 114 -1.74 -11.26 2.66
C LEU A 114 -0.73 -11.57 3.78
N LEU A 115 0.57 -11.63 3.45
CA LEU A 115 1.64 -11.82 4.45
C LEU A 115 1.66 -10.70 5.48
N GLY A 116 1.43 -9.46 5.06
CA GLY A 116 1.28 -8.32 5.96
C GLY A 116 0.10 -8.47 6.92
N VAL A 117 -1.05 -8.94 6.44
CA VAL A 117 -2.23 -9.20 7.31
C VAL A 117 -1.97 -10.36 8.27
N ILE A 118 -1.32 -11.44 7.81
CA ILE A 118 -0.91 -12.55 8.68
C ILE A 118 0.04 -12.06 9.78
N MET A 119 1.04 -11.26 9.42
CA MET A 119 1.97 -10.65 10.37
C MET A 119 1.22 -9.79 11.40
N MET A 120 0.32 -8.89 10.97
CA MET A 120 -0.48 -8.07 11.88
C MET A 120 -1.33 -8.91 12.82
N TYR A 121 -1.93 -10.02 12.32
CA TYR A 121 -2.72 -10.94 13.14
C TYR A 121 -1.90 -11.56 14.27
N PHE A 122 -0.68 -12.00 14.01
CA PHE A 122 0.18 -12.54 15.04
C PHE A 122 0.68 -11.46 16.02
N VAL A 123 1.00 -10.26 15.52
CA VAL A 123 1.40 -9.13 16.37
C VAL A 123 0.25 -8.67 17.28
N GLU A 124 -1.02 -8.74 16.81
CA GLU A 124 -2.21 -8.38 17.60
C GLU A 124 -2.55 -9.43 18.66
N LYS A 125 -2.46 -10.72 18.30
CA LYS A 125 -2.97 -11.83 19.10
C LYS A 125 -2.26 -12.00 20.44
N TRP A 126 -0.97 -11.62 20.49
CA TRP A 126 -0.16 -11.78 21.67
C TRP A 126 0.48 -10.45 22.08
N GLU A 127 0.40 -10.13 23.35
CA GLU A 127 1.11 -8.97 23.95
C GLU A 127 2.61 -9.23 24.05
N TYR A 128 3.26 -9.41 22.93
CA TYR A 128 4.69 -9.64 22.88
C TYR A 128 5.51 -8.40 23.20
N SER A 129 6.72 -8.62 23.70
CA SER A 129 7.73 -7.58 23.78
C SER A 129 8.01 -6.98 22.39
N PHE A 130 8.53 -5.76 22.34
CA PHE A 130 8.91 -5.10 21.09
C PHE A 130 9.85 -5.97 20.23
N VAL A 131 10.79 -6.68 20.87
CA VAL A 131 11.74 -7.56 20.17
C VAL A 131 11.02 -8.68 19.41
N VAL A 132 10.03 -9.33 20.04
CA VAL A 132 9.26 -10.40 19.39
C VAL A 132 8.40 -9.86 18.24
N LYS A 133 7.81 -8.66 18.40
CA LYS A 133 7.08 -8.00 17.30
C LYS A 133 7.99 -7.73 16.11
N MET A 134 9.22 -7.25 16.36
CA MET A 134 10.21 -7.03 15.30
C MET A 134 10.63 -8.36 14.64
N ALA A 135 10.84 -9.41 15.42
CA ALA A 135 11.15 -10.73 14.87
C ALA A 135 10.04 -11.25 13.93
N LEU A 136 8.76 -11.05 14.29
CA LEU A 136 7.62 -11.41 13.43
C LEU A 136 7.61 -10.59 12.12
N VAL A 137 7.92 -9.30 12.18
CA VAL A 137 8.02 -8.43 10.98
C VAL A 137 9.16 -8.93 10.07
N PHE A 138 10.33 -9.21 10.63
CA PHE A 138 11.45 -9.72 9.85
C PHE A 138 11.20 -11.12 9.30
N LEU A 139 10.54 -12.00 10.06
CA LEU A 139 10.14 -13.32 9.57
C LEU A 139 9.17 -13.21 8.39
N ALA A 140 8.15 -12.38 8.49
CA ALA A 140 7.23 -12.13 7.38
C ALA A 140 7.93 -11.52 6.16
N GLY A 141 8.87 -10.59 6.39
CA GLY A 141 9.72 -10.03 5.34
C GLY A 141 10.60 -11.08 4.67
N PHE A 142 11.22 -11.96 5.45
CA PHE A 142 12.01 -13.08 4.92
C PHE A 142 11.15 -14.01 4.06
N VAL A 143 9.95 -14.38 4.52
CA VAL A 143 9.01 -15.19 3.72
C VAL A 143 8.64 -14.48 2.42
N ALA A 144 8.40 -13.17 2.44
CA ALA A 144 8.09 -12.38 1.26
C ALA A 144 9.24 -12.39 0.23
N VAL A 145 10.51 -12.34 0.71
CA VAL A 145 11.70 -12.46 -0.15
C VAL A 145 11.81 -13.86 -0.76
N VAL A 146 11.62 -14.92 0.04
CA VAL A 146 11.70 -16.31 -0.44
C VAL A 146 10.62 -16.61 -1.48
N LEU A 147 9.40 -16.13 -1.25
CA LEU A 147 8.28 -16.26 -2.19
C LEU A 147 8.37 -15.31 -3.38
N LYS A 148 9.35 -14.41 -3.42
CA LYS A 148 9.53 -13.41 -4.48
C LYS A 148 8.27 -12.57 -4.72
N THR A 149 7.59 -12.18 -3.65
CA THR A 149 6.38 -11.35 -3.77
C THR A 149 6.74 -9.93 -4.21
N ASP A 150 5.85 -9.29 -4.98
CA ASP A 150 6.02 -7.89 -5.37
C ASP A 150 6.13 -7.00 -4.10
N TYR A 151 7.00 -6.00 -4.14
CA TYR A 151 7.44 -5.20 -2.99
C TYR A 151 8.13 -5.98 -1.85
N SER A 152 8.11 -7.30 -1.83
CA SER A 152 8.94 -8.15 -0.96
C SER A 152 9.00 -7.64 0.49
N ILE A 153 10.19 -7.64 1.13
CA ILE A 153 10.39 -7.14 2.51
C ILE A 153 9.97 -5.67 2.69
N TRP A 154 10.13 -4.83 1.66
CA TRP A 154 9.78 -3.42 1.73
C TRP A 154 8.29 -3.19 1.94
N GLY A 155 7.46 -4.01 1.30
CA GLY A 155 6.01 -3.99 1.49
C GLY A 155 5.62 -4.38 2.91
N ILE A 156 6.24 -5.41 3.47
CA ILE A 156 6.02 -5.84 4.86
C ILE A 156 6.42 -4.76 5.86
N LEU A 157 7.58 -4.10 5.64
CA LEU A 157 8.03 -3.00 6.49
C LEU A 157 7.07 -1.81 6.45
N LEU A 158 6.55 -1.47 5.27
CA LEU A 158 5.58 -0.38 5.13
C LEU A 158 4.27 -0.68 5.85
N ILE A 159 3.74 -1.90 5.72
CA ILE A 159 2.55 -2.35 6.44
C ILE A 159 2.82 -2.32 7.96
N ALA A 160 3.99 -2.80 8.39
CA ALA A 160 4.38 -2.77 9.80
C ALA A 160 4.45 -1.34 10.36
N ILE A 161 5.01 -0.38 9.60
CA ILE A 161 5.05 1.04 9.99
C ILE A 161 3.63 1.57 10.23
N PHE A 162 2.72 1.42 9.26
CA PHE A 162 1.34 1.88 9.41
C PHE A 162 0.62 1.20 10.56
N TYR A 163 0.83 -0.09 10.77
CA TYR A 163 0.18 -0.83 11.85
C TYR A 163 0.72 -0.46 13.24
N MET A 164 2.03 -0.38 13.39
CA MET A 164 2.66 -0.09 14.68
C MET A 164 2.50 1.37 15.09
N GLN A 165 2.44 2.27 14.13
CA GLN A 165 2.25 3.71 14.34
C GLN A 165 0.79 4.17 14.11
N ARG A 166 -0.19 3.23 14.16
CA ARG A 166 -1.61 3.52 13.87
C ARG A 166 -2.21 4.61 14.76
N ASN A 167 -1.68 4.79 15.97
CA ASN A 167 -2.12 5.82 16.92
C ASN A 167 -1.41 7.17 16.70
N ASP A 168 -0.35 7.21 15.89
CA ASP A 168 0.43 8.41 15.59
C ASP A 168 0.67 8.48 14.07
N ARG A 169 -0.31 9.03 13.37
CA ARG A 169 -0.28 9.18 11.91
C ARG A 169 0.94 10.00 11.44
N ARG A 170 1.36 10.99 12.22
CA ARG A 170 2.50 11.84 11.86
C ARG A 170 3.79 11.01 11.81
N ASN A 171 4.05 10.22 12.83
CA ASN A 171 5.24 9.35 12.87
C ASN A 171 5.15 8.26 11.79
N ALA A 172 3.96 7.68 11.56
CA ALA A 172 3.76 6.72 10.48
C ALA A 172 4.20 7.31 9.12
N LEU A 173 3.80 8.55 8.83
CA LEU A 173 4.14 9.20 7.56
C LEU A 173 5.63 9.59 7.47
N LEU A 174 6.25 10.02 8.58
CA LEU A 174 7.69 10.29 8.61
C LEU A 174 8.52 9.03 8.33
N TYR A 175 8.18 7.91 8.97
CA TYR A 175 8.86 6.62 8.71
C TYR A 175 8.59 6.11 7.31
N THR A 176 7.39 6.33 6.77
CA THR A 176 7.06 6.02 5.37
C THR A 176 7.94 6.83 4.41
N CYS A 177 8.09 8.14 4.62
CA CYS A 177 9.02 8.97 3.85
C CYS A 177 10.43 8.37 3.86
N PHE A 178 10.96 8.12 5.04
CA PHE A 178 12.31 7.57 5.20
C PHE A 178 12.46 6.24 4.44
N LEU A 179 11.51 5.33 4.61
CA LEU A 179 11.51 4.03 3.93
C LEU A 179 11.52 4.19 2.41
N MET A 180 10.68 5.09 1.86
CA MET A 180 10.60 5.33 0.42
C MET A 180 11.92 5.88 -0.15
N PHE A 181 12.60 6.76 0.58
CA PHE A 181 13.90 7.29 0.16
C PHE A 181 15.01 6.22 0.18
N VAL A 182 15.01 5.34 1.17
CA VAL A 182 15.99 4.24 1.27
C VAL A 182 15.83 3.23 0.14
N GLN A 183 14.60 3.00 -0.36
CA GLN A 183 14.34 2.10 -1.48
C GLN A 183 14.86 2.60 -2.83
N GLY A 184 15.25 3.86 -2.94
CA GLY A 184 15.84 4.43 -4.14
C GLY A 184 14.94 5.41 -4.89
N ARG A 185 15.50 6.05 -5.93
CA ARG A 185 14.90 7.21 -6.61
C ARG A 185 13.47 6.97 -7.14
N MET A 186 13.20 5.82 -7.73
CA MET A 186 11.87 5.56 -8.29
C MET A 186 10.83 5.37 -7.18
N GLN A 187 11.20 4.69 -6.10
CA GLN A 187 10.28 4.45 -4.98
C GLN A 187 10.02 5.71 -4.15
N SER A 188 10.94 6.69 -4.16
CA SER A 188 10.75 7.95 -3.45
C SER A 188 9.53 8.74 -3.93
N PHE A 189 9.06 8.54 -5.17
CA PHE A 189 7.79 9.12 -5.64
C PHE A 189 6.57 8.62 -4.84
N GLY A 190 6.67 7.50 -4.14
CA GLY A 190 5.64 7.04 -3.20
C GLY A 190 5.34 8.05 -2.07
N VAL A 191 6.25 8.97 -1.79
CA VAL A 191 6.02 10.09 -0.84
C VAL A 191 4.85 10.98 -1.26
N LEU A 192 4.53 11.04 -2.55
CA LEU A 192 3.36 11.77 -3.06
C LEU A 192 2.02 11.18 -2.59
N ALA A 193 2.02 9.99 -1.99
CA ALA A 193 0.84 9.43 -1.32
C ALA A 193 0.50 10.13 0.00
N ILE A 194 1.47 10.78 0.64
CA ILE A 194 1.33 11.38 1.97
C ILE A 194 0.19 12.40 2.06
N PRO A 195 0.07 13.38 1.14
CA PRO A 195 -1.05 14.31 1.16
C PRO A 195 -2.41 13.63 1.19
N PHE A 196 -2.58 12.56 0.42
CA PHE A 196 -3.83 11.82 0.36
C PHE A 196 -4.12 11.10 1.68
N ILE A 197 -3.11 10.45 2.28
CA ILE A 197 -3.24 9.77 3.58
C ILE A 197 -3.48 10.78 4.70
N MET A 198 -2.84 11.96 4.66
CA MET A 198 -3.08 13.04 5.63
C MET A 198 -4.51 13.58 5.57
N ALA A 199 -5.07 13.68 4.37
CA ALA A 199 -6.43 14.16 4.15
C ALA A 199 -7.52 13.10 4.44
N TYR A 200 -7.14 11.87 4.79
CA TYR A 200 -8.10 10.80 5.11
C TYR A 200 -8.83 11.06 6.42
N ASP A 201 -10.15 10.84 6.37
CA ASP A 201 -11.08 10.94 7.50
C ASP A 201 -12.03 9.73 7.47
N ASP A 202 -11.93 8.87 8.48
CA ASP A 202 -12.70 7.64 8.61
C ASP A 202 -14.18 7.88 8.99
N THR A 203 -14.49 9.09 9.49
CA THR A 203 -15.87 9.48 9.81
C THR A 203 -16.68 9.85 8.57
N LYS A 204 -16.02 10.13 7.45
CA LYS A 204 -16.67 10.40 6.17
C LYS A 204 -16.98 9.09 5.45
N ASN A 205 -18.23 8.65 5.58
CA ASN A 205 -18.77 7.68 4.66
C ASN A 205 -18.97 8.38 3.32
N ASP A 206 -18.16 8.01 2.33
CA ASP A 206 -18.41 8.42 0.95
C ASP A 206 -19.71 7.73 0.51
N VAL A 207 -20.75 8.50 0.37
CA VAL A 207 -22.03 8.10 -0.21
C VAL A 207 -21.85 7.94 -1.71
#